data_4b7a1a451778aa155241ebe736d8e940
#
_entry.id   4b7a1a451778aa155241ebe736d8e940
#
_cell.length_a   1.000
_cell.length_b   1.000
_cell.length_c   1.000
_cell.angle_alpha   90.00
_cell.angle_beta   90.00
_cell.angle_gamma   90.00
#
_symmetry.space_group_name_H-M   'P 1'
#
loop_
_entity.id
_entity.type
_entity.pdbx_description
1 polymer ?
#
loop_
_entity_poly.entity_id
_entity_poly.type
_entity_poly.pdbx_seq_one_letter_code
_entity_poly.pdbx_strand_id
1 'polypeptide(L)'
;MDRFLDKIKEQLIRMKENEKDEWILSQAKILPEWKQEDFYKSVCGIKKVIDMPDRKEIAELCEKVRNGEITVEYETHYVEFDDYGHFHDDWEYVFYDPENAMPVIVSAIKGCHDLIVLEEYKDAFEILDDIIRLEFVIEDHPDTDDVCGEDYMDLDMAVHERILSLNRDDLLRDYIEACRHSIKDRGSAAEKIVAAFEMELFKNCNVRYCMPVSENDLLLQEIRKKLAEDLKFFKTEFNENAKKEKYYWSEFRDRERIRRIRELLEYFEKSGSKTTAAIAGLQETHKK
;
A
#
# COMPACT_ATOMS: atom_id res chain seq x y z
N MET A 1 3.44 40.54 -24.00
CA MET A 1 3.51 39.13 -23.53
C MET A 1 2.49 38.85 -22.42
N ASP A 2 2.28 39.77 -21.51
CA ASP A 2 1.40 39.60 -20.34
C ASP A 2 -0.07 39.30 -20.67
N ARG A 3 -0.65 40.00 -21.70
CA ARG A 3 -2.06 39.76 -22.09
C ARG A 3 -2.37 38.34 -22.59
N PHE A 4 -1.40 37.63 -23.13
CA PHE A 4 -1.57 36.23 -23.56
C PHE A 4 -1.60 35.30 -22.36
N LEU A 5 -0.65 35.47 -21.41
CA LEU A 5 -0.60 34.68 -20.19
C LEU A 5 -1.83 34.88 -19.31
N ASP A 6 -2.36 36.12 -19.24
CA ASP A 6 -3.58 36.42 -18.50
C ASP A 6 -4.79 35.68 -19.07
N LYS A 7 -4.92 35.63 -20.40
CA LYS A 7 -5.98 34.86 -21.06
C LYS A 7 -5.87 33.35 -20.78
N ILE A 8 -4.65 32.81 -20.79
CA ILE A 8 -4.43 31.40 -20.45
C ILE A 8 -4.82 31.14 -18.98
N LYS A 9 -4.41 31.99 -18.05
CA LYS A 9 -4.79 31.88 -16.63
C LYS A 9 -6.30 31.90 -16.43
N GLU A 10 -6.99 32.86 -17.06
CA GLU A 10 -8.44 32.94 -16.99
C GLU A 10 -9.12 31.66 -17.51
N GLN A 11 -8.58 31.08 -18.58
CA GLN A 11 -9.13 29.85 -19.14
C GLN A 11 -8.87 28.65 -18.22
N LEU A 12 -7.66 28.51 -17.67
CA LEU A 12 -7.30 27.44 -16.74
C LEU A 12 -8.13 27.46 -15.44
N ILE A 13 -8.51 28.67 -14.97
CA ILE A 13 -9.40 28.81 -13.80
C ILE A 13 -10.80 28.26 -14.10
N ARG A 14 -11.27 28.34 -15.35
CA ARG A 14 -12.60 27.88 -15.76
C ARG A 14 -12.68 26.38 -16.06
N MET A 15 -11.54 25.74 -16.31
CA MET A 15 -11.46 24.31 -16.60
C MET A 15 -11.57 23.51 -15.31
N LYS A 16 -12.24 22.35 -15.38
CA LYS A 16 -12.21 21.34 -14.32
C LYS A 16 -10.84 20.63 -14.31
N GLU A 17 -10.49 19.99 -13.20
CA GLU A 17 -9.20 19.29 -13.09
C GLU A 17 -9.01 18.24 -14.19
N ASN A 18 -10.00 17.39 -14.43
CA ASN A 18 -9.95 16.39 -15.51
C ASN A 18 -9.78 17.00 -16.91
N GLU A 19 -10.35 18.18 -17.16
CA GLU A 19 -10.19 18.90 -18.45
C GLU A 19 -8.76 19.44 -18.61
N LYS A 20 -8.13 19.88 -17.52
CA LYS A 20 -6.72 20.28 -17.50
C LYS A 20 -5.80 19.12 -17.79
N ASP A 21 -6.04 17.96 -17.17
CA ASP A 21 -5.27 16.74 -17.39
C ASP A 21 -5.38 16.27 -18.85
N GLU A 22 -6.59 16.19 -19.38
CA GLU A 22 -6.83 15.85 -20.80
C GLU A 22 -6.12 16.82 -21.75
N TRP A 23 -6.14 18.12 -21.42
CA TRP A 23 -5.45 19.13 -22.22
C TRP A 23 -3.93 18.93 -22.18
N ILE A 24 -3.32 18.72 -21.00
CA ILE A 24 -1.88 18.46 -20.84
C ILE A 24 -1.49 17.22 -21.64
N LEU A 25 -2.22 16.12 -21.49
CA LEU A 25 -1.98 14.89 -22.23
C LEU A 25 -2.12 15.06 -23.76
N SER A 26 -3.07 15.89 -24.19
CA SER A 26 -3.23 16.21 -25.62
C SER A 26 -2.04 17.00 -26.16
N GLN A 27 -1.49 17.93 -25.37
CA GLN A 27 -0.29 18.67 -25.75
C GLN A 27 0.93 17.75 -25.82
N ALA A 28 1.10 16.84 -24.85
CA ALA A 28 2.18 15.86 -24.85
C ALA A 28 2.17 14.97 -26.10
N LYS A 29 0.99 14.55 -26.58
CA LYS A 29 0.84 13.67 -27.76
C LYS A 29 1.26 14.32 -29.07
N ILE A 30 1.16 15.64 -29.20
CA ILE A 30 1.52 16.37 -30.42
C ILE A 30 2.97 16.84 -30.44
N LEU A 31 3.70 16.68 -29.33
CA LEU A 31 5.10 17.08 -29.24
C LEU A 31 6.01 16.11 -30.02
N PRO A 32 6.96 16.65 -30.81
CA PRO A 32 8.00 15.81 -31.40
C PRO A 32 8.85 15.13 -30.31
N GLU A 33 9.32 13.92 -30.58
CA GLU A 33 10.03 13.05 -29.63
C GLU A 33 11.18 13.77 -28.88
N TRP A 34 11.94 14.60 -29.59
CA TRP A 34 13.04 15.37 -29.02
C TRP A 34 12.63 16.47 -28.02
N LYS A 35 11.34 16.84 -27.96
CA LYS A 35 10.77 17.79 -26.99
C LYS A 35 10.02 17.13 -25.83
N GLN A 36 9.76 15.84 -25.90
CA GLN A 36 8.95 15.15 -24.90
C GLN A 36 9.65 15.13 -23.55
N GLU A 37 10.95 14.92 -23.51
CA GLU A 37 11.77 14.96 -22.29
C GLU A 37 11.76 16.34 -21.60
N ASP A 38 11.94 17.41 -22.37
CA ASP A 38 11.90 18.78 -21.83
C ASP A 38 10.50 19.16 -21.34
N PHE A 39 9.46 18.69 -22.04
CA PHE A 39 8.07 18.90 -21.61
C PHE A 39 7.78 18.14 -20.32
N TYR A 40 8.20 16.87 -20.24
CA TYR A 40 8.06 16.06 -19.03
C TYR A 40 8.76 16.73 -17.84
N LYS A 41 10.00 17.16 -17.99
CA LYS A 41 10.73 17.90 -16.96
C LYS A 41 10.04 19.21 -16.56
N SER A 42 9.41 19.91 -17.52
CA SER A 42 8.67 21.13 -17.22
C SER A 42 7.36 20.86 -16.47
N VAL A 43 6.67 19.77 -16.79
CA VAL A 43 5.47 19.32 -16.05
C VAL A 43 5.84 18.88 -14.64
N CYS A 44 6.92 18.10 -14.49
CA CYS A 44 7.47 17.72 -13.18
C CYS A 44 8.02 18.92 -12.40
N GLY A 45 8.56 19.93 -13.08
CA GLY A 45 9.04 21.17 -12.52
C GLY A 45 7.95 22.19 -12.16
N ILE A 46 6.68 21.94 -12.54
CA ILE A 46 5.52 22.59 -11.92
C ILE A 46 5.44 22.00 -10.51
N LYS A 47 6.26 22.53 -9.61
CA LYS A 47 6.11 22.26 -8.20
C LYS A 47 4.66 22.65 -7.82
N LYS A 48 3.71 21.68 -7.77
CA LYS A 48 2.85 21.64 -6.60
C LYS A 48 3.81 21.94 -5.46
N VAL A 49 3.41 22.77 -4.51
CA VAL A 49 4.06 22.73 -3.21
C VAL A 49 3.75 21.30 -2.73
N ILE A 50 4.60 20.38 -3.15
CA ILE A 50 4.57 19.00 -2.70
C ILE A 50 5.09 19.19 -1.30
N ASP A 51 4.22 18.95 -0.36
CA ASP A 51 4.57 18.88 1.05
C ASP A 51 5.38 17.57 1.17
N MET A 52 6.66 17.69 0.76
CA MET A 52 7.58 16.56 0.75
C MET A 52 7.75 16.12 2.20
N PRO A 53 7.47 14.85 2.52
CA PRO A 53 7.66 14.39 3.88
C PRO A 53 9.13 14.57 4.27
N ASP A 54 9.39 15.28 5.34
CA ASP A 54 10.73 15.32 5.90
C ASP A 54 11.05 13.95 6.48
N ARG A 55 11.92 13.21 5.77
CA ARG A 55 12.32 11.86 6.15
C ARG A 55 12.76 11.77 7.61
N LYS A 56 13.46 12.81 8.11
CA LYS A 56 13.95 12.82 9.49
C LYS A 56 12.79 12.96 10.46
N GLU A 57 11.84 13.84 10.20
CA GLU A 57 10.64 14.02 11.02
C GLU A 57 9.80 12.75 11.05
N ILE A 58 9.63 12.05 9.90
CA ILE A 58 8.90 10.80 9.85
C ILE A 58 9.64 9.69 10.59
N ALA A 59 10.96 9.58 10.44
CA ALA A 59 11.75 8.59 11.17
C ALA A 59 11.68 8.84 12.70
N GLU A 60 11.74 10.09 13.16
CA GLU A 60 11.55 10.45 14.56
C GLU A 60 10.15 10.12 15.07
N LEU A 61 9.10 10.34 14.27
CA LEU A 61 7.73 9.93 14.59
C LEU A 61 7.63 8.41 14.72
N CYS A 62 8.15 7.65 13.74
CA CYS A 62 8.14 6.19 13.79
C CYS A 62 8.91 5.65 15.00
N GLU A 63 10.02 6.28 15.38
CA GLU A 63 10.79 5.91 16.58
C GLU A 63 9.98 6.16 17.85
N LYS A 64 9.30 7.29 17.97
CA LYS A 64 8.42 7.60 19.12
C LYS A 64 7.27 6.59 19.27
N VAL A 65 6.65 6.21 18.15
CA VAL A 65 5.61 5.17 18.16
C VAL A 65 6.18 3.83 18.67
N ARG A 66 7.33 3.39 18.14
CA ARG A 66 7.98 2.14 18.57
C ARG A 66 8.42 2.14 20.03
N ASN A 67 8.75 3.31 20.56
CA ASN A 67 9.12 3.48 21.96
C ASN A 67 7.91 3.64 22.91
N GLY A 68 6.68 3.67 22.37
CA GLY A 68 5.47 3.92 23.15
C GLY A 68 5.35 5.36 23.67
N GLU A 69 6.02 6.32 23.03
CA GLU A 69 5.89 7.76 23.35
C GLU A 69 4.70 8.39 22.63
N ILE A 70 4.22 7.75 21.57
CA ILE A 70 2.99 8.06 20.84
C ILE A 70 2.12 6.82 20.89
N THR A 71 0.94 6.97 21.46
CA THR A 71 0.01 5.87 21.75
C THR A 71 -1.35 6.12 21.10
N VAL A 72 -2.19 5.12 21.11
CA VAL A 72 -3.61 5.23 20.78
C VAL A 72 -4.39 4.97 22.07
N GLU A 73 -5.30 5.85 22.39
CA GLU A 73 -6.19 5.68 23.54
C GLU A 73 -7.54 5.14 23.09
N TYR A 74 -8.27 4.49 24.00
CA TYR A 74 -9.65 4.08 23.75
C TYR A 74 -10.56 4.35 24.94
N GLU A 75 -11.82 4.60 24.61
CA GLU A 75 -12.94 4.63 25.55
C GLU A 75 -13.91 3.49 25.25
N THR A 76 -14.62 3.03 26.28
CA THR A 76 -15.66 2.04 26.12
C THR A 76 -17.04 2.68 26.25
N HIS A 77 -17.95 2.30 25.35
CA HIS A 77 -19.34 2.73 25.37
C HIS A 77 -20.25 1.49 25.45
N TYR A 78 -21.10 1.43 26.44
CA TYR A 78 -22.11 0.39 26.51
C TYR A 78 -23.21 0.65 25.48
N VAL A 79 -23.47 -0.33 24.64
CA VAL A 79 -24.45 -0.26 23.54
C VAL A 79 -25.55 -1.29 23.79
N GLU A 80 -26.75 -0.83 24.13
CA GLU A 80 -27.91 -1.70 24.33
C GLU A 80 -28.54 -2.14 23.01
N PHE A 81 -28.46 -1.29 21.98
CA PHE A 81 -28.99 -1.57 20.63
C PHE A 81 -28.00 -1.20 19.55
N ASP A 82 -27.89 -2.05 18.53
CA ASP A 82 -27.08 -1.76 17.34
C ASP A 82 -27.70 -0.64 16.47
N ASP A 83 -27.01 -0.20 15.45
CA ASP A 83 -27.46 0.82 14.47
C ASP A 83 -28.76 0.43 13.73
N TYR A 84 -29.16 -0.83 13.79
CA TYR A 84 -30.38 -1.39 13.18
C TYR A 84 -31.51 -1.57 14.18
N GLY A 85 -31.28 -1.21 15.46
CA GLY A 85 -32.26 -1.31 16.56
C GLY A 85 -32.43 -2.73 17.12
N HIS A 86 -31.46 -3.65 16.89
CA HIS A 86 -31.42 -4.94 17.53
C HIS A 86 -30.75 -4.83 18.91
N PHE A 87 -31.25 -5.58 19.90
CA PHE A 87 -30.61 -5.66 21.19
C PHE A 87 -29.22 -6.28 21.09
N HIS A 88 -28.20 -5.55 21.53
CA HIS A 88 -26.79 -5.93 21.36
C HIS A 88 -26.15 -6.29 22.71
N ASP A 89 -26.40 -5.55 23.78
CA ASP A 89 -25.87 -5.80 25.12
C ASP A 89 -24.34 -6.05 25.13
N ASP A 90 -23.58 -5.12 24.58
CA ASP A 90 -22.15 -5.25 24.43
C ASP A 90 -21.44 -3.89 24.58
N TRP A 91 -20.12 -3.93 24.68
CA TRP A 91 -19.29 -2.74 24.71
C TRP A 91 -18.70 -2.45 23.34
N GLU A 92 -18.80 -1.20 22.91
CA GLU A 92 -18.09 -0.70 21.74
C GLU A 92 -16.86 0.07 22.16
N TYR A 93 -15.73 -0.15 21.46
CA TYR A 93 -14.49 0.55 21.67
C TYR A 93 -14.38 1.71 20.69
N VAL A 94 -14.11 2.91 21.20
CA VAL A 94 -13.87 4.10 20.38
C VAL A 94 -12.43 4.53 20.59
N PHE A 95 -11.65 4.48 19.53
CA PHE A 95 -10.22 4.78 19.57
C PHE A 95 -9.92 6.23 19.20
N TYR A 96 -8.88 6.78 19.81
CA TYR A 96 -8.43 8.16 19.66
C TYR A 96 -6.94 8.23 19.35
N ASP A 97 -6.55 9.27 18.64
CA ASP A 97 -5.15 9.63 18.32
C ASP A 97 -4.82 10.97 19.00
N PRO A 98 -4.45 10.97 20.30
CA PRO A 98 -4.28 12.18 21.08
C PRO A 98 -3.13 13.07 20.57
N GLU A 99 -2.07 12.48 20.03
CA GLU A 99 -0.91 13.18 19.48
C GLU A 99 -1.09 13.62 18.02
N ASN A 100 -2.22 13.30 17.38
CA ASN A 100 -2.48 13.55 15.95
C ASN A 100 -1.41 12.95 15.01
N ALA A 101 -0.93 11.75 15.32
CA ALA A 101 0.05 11.03 14.52
C ALA A 101 -0.55 10.51 13.20
N MET A 102 -1.83 10.09 13.20
CA MET A 102 -2.49 9.52 12.03
C MET A 102 -2.58 10.49 10.84
N PRO A 103 -2.95 11.78 10.99
CA PRO A 103 -2.89 12.75 9.90
C PRO A 103 -1.48 12.95 9.33
N VAL A 104 -0.44 12.89 10.17
CA VAL A 104 0.97 13.02 9.74
C VAL A 104 1.35 11.80 8.89
N ILE A 105 0.98 10.58 9.32
CA ILE A 105 1.20 9.34 8.56
C ILE A 105 0.51 9.39 7.20
N VAL A 106 -0.76 9.82 7.15
CA VAL A 106 -1.50 9.98 5.88
C VAL A 106 -0.82 10.98 4.96
N SER A 107 -0.33 12.10 5.50
CA SER A 107 0.40 13.10 4.74
C SER A 107 1.73 12.55 4.20
N ALA A 108 2.47 11.81 5.02
CA ALA A 108 3.71 11.17 4.62
C ALA A 108 3.50 10.13 3.50
N ILE A 109 2.47 9.29 3.59
CA ILE A 109 2.11 8.32 2.54
C ILE A 109 1.78 9.03 1.23
N LYS A 110 1.00 10.12 1.26
CA LYS A 110 0.70 10.94 0.07
C LYS A 110 1.97 11.56 -0.52
N GLY A 111 2.85 12.07 0.33
CA GLY A 111 4.14 12.60 -0.10
C GLY A 111 5.05 11.55 -0.73
N CYS A 112 5.00 10.29 -0.24
CA CYS A 112 5.74 9.19 -0.87
C CYS A 112 5.24 8.87 -2.29
N HIS A 113 3.93 8.99 -2.55
CA HIS A 113 3.41 8.91 -3.91
C HIS A 113 4.05 9.96 -4.82
N ASP A 114 4.13 11.21 -4.36
CA ASP A 114 4.78 12.30 -5.10
C ASP A 114 6.29 12.05 -5.30
N LEU A 115 7.00 11.48 -4.29
CA LEU A 115 8.40 11.06 -4.41
C LEU A 115 8.59 10.01 -5.51
N ILE A 116 7.69 9.02 -5.60
CA ILE A 116 7.72 7.98 -6.64
C ILE A 116 7.52 8.59 -8.02
N VAL A 117 6.57 9.54 -8.16
CA VAL A 117 6.37 10.28 -9.43
C VAL A 117 7.61 11.08 -9.83
N LEU A 118 8.40 11.55 -8.86
CA LEU A 118 9.68 12.24 -9.08
C LEU A 118 10.89 11.29 -9.22
N GLU A 119 10.66 9.97 -9.23
CA GLU A 119 11.68 8.93 -9.28
C GLU A 119 12.63 8.90 -8.06
N GLU A 120 12.24 9.52 -6.96
CA GLU A 120 12.96 9.51 -5.67
C GLU A 120 12.60 8.25 -4.86
N TYR A 121 12.71 7.10 -5.51
CA TYR A 121 12.25 5.80 -4.99
C TYR A 121 12.87 5.39 -3.66
N LYS A 122 14.14 5.78 -3.43
CA LYS A 122 14.84 5.38 -2.21
C LYS A 122 14.22 6.02 -0.97
N ASP A 123 13.96 7.31 -1.03
CA ASP A 123 13.38 8.03 0.10
C ASP A 123 11.94 7.57 0.32
N ALA A 124 11.16 7.38 -0.76
CA ALA A 124 9.83 6.80 -0.68
C ALA A 124 9.84 5.41 -0.03
N PHE A 125 10.77 4.53 -0.43
CA PHE A 125 10.88 3.18 0.13
C PHE A 125 11.19 3.20 1.64
N GLU A 126 12.17 3.98 2.05
CA GLU A 126 12.60 4.05 3.44
C GLU A 126 11.47 4.55 4.35
N ILE A 127 10.71 5.58 3.91
CA ILE A 127 9.56 6.11 4.63
C ILE A 127 8.42 5.08 4.68
N LEU A 128 8.06 4.49 3.53
CA LEU A 128 6.96 3.53 3.48
C LEU A 128 7.26 2.25 4.24
N ASP A 129 8.50 1.71 4.18
CA ASP A 129 8.90 0.50 4.91
C ASP A 129 8.86 0.70 6.43
N ASP A 130 9.13 1.92 6.90
CA ASP A 130 8.98 2.29 8.30
C ASP A 130 7.50 2.41 8.71
N ILE A 131 6.68 3.10 7.91
CA ILE A 131 5.28 3.37 8.22
C ILE A 131 4.45 2.09 8.23
N ILE A 132 4.54 1.23 7.21
CA ILE A 132 3.68 0.04 7.11
C ILE A 132 3.89 -0.98 8.23
N ARG A 133 4.93 -0.81 9.04
CA ARG A 133 5.30 -1.67 10.18
C ARG A 133 5.04 -1.03 11.53
N LEU A 134 4.31 0.09 11.56
CA LEU A 134 3.98 0.73 12.81
C LEU A 134 2.97 -0.09 13.58
N GLU A 135 3.23 -0.22 14.87
CA GLU A 135 2.34 -0.79 15.87
C GLU A 135 2.29 0.20 17.03
N PHE A 136 1.13 0.74 17.30
CA PHE A 136 0.90 1.70 18.39
C PHE A 136 0.53 0.94 19.65
N VAL A 137 1.09 1.32 20.78
CA VAL A 137 0.61 0.85 22.07
C VAL A 137 -0.80 1.39 22.29
N ILE A 138 -1.70 0.54 22.74
CA ILE A 138 -3.07 0.93 23.12
C ILE A 138 -3.06 1.22 24.63
N GLU A 139 -3.52 2.40 25.01
CA GLU A 139 -3.63 2.83 26.41
C GLU A 139 -5.09 3.03 26.79
N ASP A 140 -5.42 2.67 28.02
CA ASP A 140 -6.75 2.87 28.59
C ASP A 140 -6.96 4.37 28.85
N HIS A 141 -8.05 4.93 28.31
CA HIS A 141 -8.47 6.26 28.75
C HIS A 141 -8.96 6.20 30.20
N PRO A 142 -8.74 7.26 31.03
CA PRO A 142 -9.14 7.26 32.44
C PRO A 142 -10.61 6.93 32.73
N ASP A 143 -11.50 7.14 31.74
CA ASP A 143 -12.94 6.89 31.86
C ASP A 143 -13.37 5.53 31.29
N THR A 144 -12.42 4.61 31.05
CA THR A 144 -12.67 3.30 30.47
C THR A 144 -13.19 2.32 31.53
N ASP A 145 -14.32 1.67 31.26
CA ASP A 145 -14.97 0.72 32.17
C ASP A 145 -14.66 -0.75 31.85
N ASP A 146 -14.17 -1.04 30.64
CA ASP A 146 -13.84 -2.39 30.18
C ASP A 146 -12.46 -2.42 29.51
N VAL A 147 -11.79 -3.55 29.51
CA VAL A 147 -10.40 -3.71 29.03
C VAL A 147 -10.40 -4.20 27.59
N CYS A 148 -9.77 -3.43 26.70
CA CYS A 148 -9.49 -3.89 25.35
C CYS A 148 -8.59 -5.14 25.40
N GLY A 149 -8.95 -6.16 24.62
CA GLY A 149 -8.18 -7.42 24.56
C GLY A 149 -6.90 -7.33 23.75
N GLU A 150 -6.62 -6.18 23.13
CA GLU A 150 -5.45 -5.95 22.26
C GLU A 150 -4.50 -4.96 22.94
N ASP A 151 -3.22 -5.28 22.96
CA ASP A 151 -2.17 -4.41 23.53
C ASP A 151 -1.62 -3.41 22.49
N TYR A 152 -1.80 -3.70 21.19
CA TYR A 152 -1.21 -2.95 20.09
C TYR A 152 -2.19 -2.78 18.95
N MET A 153 -2.13 -1.63 18.30
CA MET A 153 -2.87 -1.29 17.08
C MET A 153 -1.91 -1.13 15.92
N ASP A 154 -2.02 -1.99 14.91
CA ASP A 154 -1.35 -1.81 13.63
C ASP A 154 -2.15 -0.90 12.67
N LEU A 155 -1.61 -0.61 11.49
CA LEU A 155 -2.31 0.23 10.51
C LEU A 155 -3.58 -0.41 9.94
N ASP A 156 -3.69 -1.76 9.93
CA ASP A 156 -4.92 -2.43 9.50
C ASP A 156 -6.05 -2.17 10.48
N MET A 157 -5.79 -2.37 11.76
CA MET A 157 -6.72 -2.07 12.84
C MET A 157 -7.08 -0.57 12.86
N ALA A 158 -6.10 0.33 12.72
CA ALA A 158 -6.33 1.78 12.68
C ALA A 158 -7.26 2.20 11.51
N VAL A 159 -7.18 1.51 10.36
CA VAL A 159 -8.11 1.72 9.23
C VAL A 159 -9.49 1.12 9.53
N HIS A 160 -9.54 -0.05 10.17
CA HIS A 160 -10.79 -0.71 10.54
C HIS A 160 -11.58 0.15 11.54
N GLU A 161 -10.90 0.65 12.56
CA GLU A 161 -11.46 1.51 13.61
C GLU A 161 -11.66 2.97 13.13
N ARG A 162 -11.38 3.27 11.88
CA ARG A 162 -11.64 4.57 11.22
C ARG A 162 -10.85 5.76 11.78
N ILE A 163 -9.81 5.53 12.58
CA ILE A 163 -8.88 6.59 13.01
C ILE A 163 -7.84 6.91 11.96
N LEU A 164 -7.60 5.99 11.01
CA LEU A 164 -6.72 6.18 9.87
C LEU A 164 -7.49 6.02 8.56
N SER A 165 -7.43 7.01 7.67
CA SER A 165 -8.08 6.97 6.34
C SER A 165 -7.03 6.90 5.24
N LEU A 166 -6.88 5.72 4.61
CA LEU A 166 -5.95 5.51 3.50
C LEU A 166 -6.51 4.56 2.44
N ASN A 167 -6.01 4.68 1.22
CA ASN A 167 -6.26 3.71 0.15
C ASN A 167 -5.17 2.63 0.19
N ARG A 168 -5.52 1.43 0.65
CA ARG A 168 -4.59 0.30 0.81
C ARG A 168 -4.01 -0.18 -0.52
N ASP A 169 -4.80 -0.13 -1.61
CA ASP A 169 -4.34 -0.52 -2.95
C ASP A 169 -3.28 0.45 -3.48
N ASP A 170 -3.49 1.75 -3.32
CA ASP A 170 -2.51 2.77 -3.73
C ASP A 170 -1.23 2.67 -2.89
N LEU A 171 -1.35 2.50 -1.57
CA LEU A 171 -0.21 2.31 -0.68
C LEU A 171 0.63 1.09 -1.07
N LEU A 172 -0.02 -0.06 -1.31
CA LEU A 172 0.68 -1.28 -1.72
C LEU A 172 1.35 -1.11 -3.07
N ARG A 173 0.68 -0.48 -4.04
CA ARG A 173 1.26 -0.20 -5.37
C ARG A 173 2.52 0.67 -5.24
N ASP A 174 2.42 1.74 -4.48
CA ASP A 174 3.51 2.68 -4.28
C ASP A 174 4.68 2.03 -3.52
N TYR A 175 4.40 1.19 -2.53
CA TYR A 175 5.42 0.39 -1.86
C TYR A 175 6.13 -0.60 -2.80
N ILE A 176 5.39 -1.33 -3.63
CA ILE A 176 5.98 -2.26 -4.62
C ILE A 176 6.87 -1.51 -5.62
N GLU A 177 6.42 -0.35 -6.11
CA GLU A 177 7.18 0.45 -7.06
C GLU A 177 8.45 1.00 -6.43
N ALA A 178 8.36 1.50 -5.19
CA ALA A 178 9.51 1.92 -4.42
C ALA A 178 10.52 0.79 -4.18
N CYS A 179 10.06 -0.42 -3.78
CA CYS A 179 10.91 -1.61 -3.64
C CYS A 179 11.64 -1.97 -4.93
N ARG A 180 10.91 -1.96 -6.06
CA ARG A 180 11.40 -2.33 -7.40
C ARG A 180 12.59 -1.48 -7.83
N HIS A 181 12.55 -0.18 -7.55
CA HIS A 181 13.52 0.77 -8.04
C HIS A 181 14.61 1.14 -7.01
N SER A 182 14.34 1.04 -5.71
CA SER A 182 15.33 1.36 -4.68
C SER A 182 16.24 0.19 -4.31
N ILE A 183 15.73 -1.04 -4.34
CA ILE A 183 16.48 -2.23 -3.93
C ILE A 183 17.17 -2.87 -5.13
N LYS A 184 18.51 -2.80 -5.15
CA LYS A 184 19.31 -3.31 -6.28
C LYS A 184 19.26 -4.83 -6.43
N ASP A 185 19.25 -5.55 -5.30
CA ASP A 185 19.13 -7.00 -5.29
C ASP A 185 17.67 -7.43 -5.43
N ARG A 186 17.37 -8.14 -6.52
CA ARG A 186 16.00 -8.57 -6.84
C ARG A 186 15.43 -9.58 -5.83
N GLY A 187 16.29 -10.42 -5.27
CA GLY A 187 15.89 -11.36 -4.22
C GLY A 187 15.40 -10.62 -2.99
N SER A 188 16.17 -9.64 -2.52
CA SER A 188 15.78 -8.78 -1.39
C SER A 188 14.53 -7.95 -1.67
N ALA A 189 14.38 -7.42 -2.90
CA ALA A 189 13.16 -6.72 -3.30
C ALA A 189 11.95 -7.66 -3.28
N ALA A 190 12.09 -8.88 -3.80
CA ALA A 190 11.04 -9.89 -3.78
C ALA A 190 10.65 -10.29 -2.36
N GLU A 191 11.61 -10.46 -1.45
CA GLU A 191 11.34 -10.74 -0.02
C GLU A 191 10.50 -9.65 0.63
N LYS A 192 10.84 -8.37 0.41
CA LYS A 192 10.07 -7.24 0.94
C LYS A 192 8.64 -7.20 0.39
N ILE A 193 8.47 -7.41 -0.91
CA ILE A 193 7.16 -7.41 -1.57
C ILE A 193 6.32 -8.61 -1.10
N VAL A 194 6.89 -9.79 -0.98
CA VAL A 194 6.19 -10.98 -0.46
C VAL A 194 5.78 -10.77 1.00
N ALA A 195 6.68 -10.21 1.83
CA ALA A 195 6.36 -9.86 3.21
C ALA A 195 5.19 -8.85 3.30
N ALA A 196 5.14 -7.84 2.41
CA ALA A 196 4.02 -6.92 2.35
C ALA A 196 2.71 -7.62 1.98
N PHE A 197 2.70 -8.52 1.00
CA PHE A 197 1.52 -9.32 0.67
C PHE A 197 1.01 -10.18 1.83
N GLU A 198 1.85 -10.52 2.81
CA GLU A 198 1.47 -11.29 3.99
C GLU A 198 0.91 -10.44 5.14
N MET A 199 1.06 -9.11 5.10
CA MET A 199 0.51 -8.21 6.11
C MET A 199 -1.03 -8.16 6.03
N GLU A 200 -1.70 -8.08 7.17
CA GLU A 200 -3.16 -7.94 7.23
C GLU A 200 -3.62 -6.67 6.50
N LEU A 201 -2.89 -5.57 6.65
CA LEU A 201 -3.13 -4.30 5.96
C LEU A 201 -3.37 -4.46 4.45
N PHE A 202 -2.68 -5.41 3.80
CA PHE A 202 -2.74 -5.61 2.35
C PHE A 202 -3.48 -6.88 1.93
N LYS A 203 -4.09 -7.59 2.87
CA LYS A 203 -4.71 -8.90 2.63
C LYS A 203 -5.82 -8.86 1.58
N ASN A 204 -6.59 -7.79 1.54
CA ASN A 204 -7.72 -7.62 0.63
C ASN A 204 -7.40 -6.72 -0.57
N CYS A 205 -6.13 -6.34 -0.78
CA CYS A 205 -5.73 -5.51 -1.90
C CYS A 205 -5.89 -6.21 -3.25
N ASN A 206 -6.22 -5.42 -4.25
CA ASN A 206 -6.29 -5.87 -5.64
C ASN A 206 -4.89 -6.02 -6.24
N VAL A 207 -4.30 -7.22 -6.11
CA VAL A 207 -2.94 -7.52 -6.59
C VAL A 207 -2.74 -7.16 -8.05
N ARG A 208 -3.78 -7.29 -8.90
CA ARG A 208 -3.72 -6.92 -10.32
C ARG A 208 -3.52 -5.43 -10.53
N TYR A 209 -4.11 -4.62 -9.68
CA TYR A 209 -3.92 -3.17 -9.71
C TYR A 209 -2.57 -2.77 -9.15
N CYS A 210 -2.18 -3.36 -8.02
CA CYS A 210 -0.94 -3.01 -7.33
C CYS A 210 0.33 -3.47 -8.06
N MET A 211 0.25 -4.62 -8.74
CA MET A 211 1.40 -5.20 -9.46
C MET A 211 0.97 -5.75 -10.82
N PRO A 212 0.82 -4.89 -11.84
CA PRO A 212 0.56 -5.36 -13.20
C PRO A 212 1.74 -6.19 -13.72
N VAL A 213 1.43 -7.36 -14.28
CA VAL A 213 2.43 -8.34 -14.73
C VAL A 213 2.88 -8.01 -16.15
N SER A 214 4.22 -7.88 -16.36
CA SER A 214 4.85 -7.87 -17.68
C SER A 214 5.62 -9.18 -17.94
N GLU A 215 5.69 -9.63 -19.21
CA GLU A 215 6.21 -10.96 -19.58
C GLU A 215 7.67 -11.23 -19.21
N ASN A 216 8.49 -10.21 -19.17
CA ASN A 216 9.94 -10.34 -18.94
C ASN A 216 10.40 -9.74 -17.61
N ASP A 217 9.48 -9.64 -16.65
CA ASP A 217 9.79 -9.07 -15.33
C ASP A 217 10.59 -10.08 -14.49
N LEU A 218 11.89 -9.84 -14.39
CA LEU A 218 12.79 -10.68 -13.60
C LEU A 218 12.48 -10.61 -12.10
N LEU A 219 11.96 -9.50 -11.61
CA LEU A 219 11.51 -9.38 -10.22
C LEU A 219 10.32 -10.30 -9.97
N LEU A 220 9.40 -10.41 -10.92
CA LEU A 220 8.27 -11.32 -10.81
C LEU A 220 8.71 -12.78 -10.72
N GLN A 221 9.79 -13.16 -11.38
CA GLN A 221 10.35 -14.52 -11.27
C GLN A 221 10.87 -14.79 -9.85
N GLU A 222 11.57 -13.83 -9.24
CA GLU A 222 12.03 -13.95 -7.87
C GLU A 222 10.86 -13.97 -6.86
N ILE A 223 9.82 -13.17 -7.07
CA ILE A 223 8.59 -13.20 -6.25
C ILE A 223 7.93 -14.59 -6.31
N ARG A 224 7.77 -15.16 -7.52
CA ARG A 224 7.21 -16.51 -7.68
C ARG A 224 8.04 -17.57 -6.97
N LYS A 225 9.35 -17.49 -7.11
CA LYS A 225 10.29 -18.41 -6.45
C LYS A 225 10.15 -18.31 -4.93
N LYS A 226 10.13 -17.10 -4.39
CA LYS A 226 9.98 -16.87 -2.95
C LYS A 226 8.64 -17.40 -2.43
N LEU A 227 7.52 -17.07 -3.08
CA LEU A 227 6.20 -17.59 -2.75
C LEU A 227 6.15 -19.13 -2.79
N ALA A 228 6.82 -19.76 -3.75
CA ALA A 228 6.87 -21.22 -3.84
C ALA A 228 7.71 -21.85 -2.71
N GLU A 229 8.80 -21.21 -2.31
CA GLU A 229 9.62 -21.60 -1.16
C GLU A 229 8.82 -21.48 0.14
N ASP A 230 8.13 -20.35 0.35
CA ASP A 230 7.29 -20.10 1.52
C ASP A 230 6.11 -21.08 1.58
N LEU A 231 5.46 -21.36 0.46
CA LEU A 231 4.40 -22.37 0.39
C LEU A 231 4.88 -23.75 0.82
N LYS A 232 6.09 -24.12 0.41
CA LYS A 232 6.70 -25.42 0.81
C LYS A 232 7.01 -25.43 2.29
N PHE A 233 7.58 -24.35 2.81
CA PHE A 233 7.93 -24.21 4.23
C PHE A 233 6.67 -24.32 5.10
N PHE A 234 5.65 -23.49 4.86
CA PHE A 234 4.42 -23.49 5.67
C PHE A 234 3.62 -24.78 5.57
N LYS A 235 3.59 -25.44 4.40
CA LYS A 235 2.98 -26.79 4.31
C LYS A 235 3.70 -27.82 5.15
N THR A 236 5.03 -27.75 5.21
CA THR A 236 5.82 -28.69 6.03
C THR A 236 5.57 -28.45 7.50
N GLU A 237 5.65 -27.20 7.94
CA GLU A 237 5.38 -26.76 9.30
C GLU A 237 3.95 -27.11 9.73
N PHE A 238 2.95 -26.82 8.90
CA PHE A 238 1.56 -27.19 9.12
C PHE A 238 1.39 -28.70 9.36
N ASN A 239 1.99 -29.54 8.50
CA ASN A 239 1.91 -30.98 8.62
C ASN A 239 2.62 -31.53 9.87
N GLU A 240 3.70 -30.89 10.31
CA GLU A 240 4.41 -31.26 11.54
C GLU A 240 3.62 -30.84 12.78
N ASN A 241 3.01 -29.66 12.76
CA ASN A 241 2.23 -29.13 13.86
C ASN A 241 0.88 -29.84 14.00
N ALA A 242 0.23 -30.23 12.92
CA ALA A 242 -1.00 -31.00 12.91
C ALA A 242 -0.89 -32.39 13.60
N LYS A 243 0.35 -32.87 13.84
CA LYS A 243 0.64 -34.08 14.62
C LYS A 243 0.69 -33.83 16.13
N LYS A 244 0.63 -32.57 16.58
CA LYS A 244 0.67 -32.18 17.99
C LYS A 244 -0.75 -31.87 18.47
N GLU A 245 -1.27 -32.59 19.45
CA GLU A 245 -2.67 -32.56 19.93
C GLU A 245 -3.20 -31.20 20.48
N LYS A 246 -2.47 -30.09 20.37
CA LYS A 246 -2.83 -28.76 20.94
C LYS A 246 -2.86 -27.63 19.90
N TYR A 247 -3.46 -27.86 18.73
CA TYR A 247 -3.21 -26.98 17.59
C TYR A 247 -4.47 -26.29 17.00
N TYR A 248 -5.37 -25.73 17.82
CA TYR A 248 -6.68 -25.27 17.29
C TYR A 248 -6.66 -23.85 16.65
N TRP A 249 -6.01 -22.86 17.24
CA TRP A 249 -6.03 -21.47 16.75
C TRP A 249 -4.94 -21.15 15.72
N SER A 250 -3.78 -21.72 15.85
CA SER A 250 -2.70 -21.58 14.89
C SER A 250 -2.99 -22.30 13.56
N GLU A 251 -3.77 -23.38 13.59
CA GLU A 251 -4.19 -24.13 12.40
C GLU A 251 -5.00 -23.27 11.42
N PHE A 252 -5.88 -22.40 11.92
CA PHE A 252 -6.66 -21.52 11.07
C PHE A 252 -5.77 -20.49 10.37
N ARG A 253 -4.88 -19.81 11.09
CA ARG A 253 -3.94 -18.81 10.51
C ARG A 253 -3.02 -19.44 9.47
N ASP A 254 -2.49 -20.63 9.73
CA ASP A 254 -1.62 -21.33 8.79
C ASP A 254 -2.35 -21.75 7.52
N ARG A 255 -3.60 -22.20 7.62
CA ARG A 255 -4.43 -22.52 6.47
C ARG A 255 -4.72 -21.30 5.61
N GLU A 256 -5.08 -20.17 6.23
CA GLU A 256 -5.31 -18.90 5.54
C GLU A 256 -4.06 -18.41 4.82
N ARG A 257 -2.91 -18.44 5.49
CA ARG A 257 -1.61 -18.07 4.91
C ARG A 257 -1.26 -18.94 3.70
N ILE A 258 -1.38 -20.27 3.83
CA ILE A 258 -1.16 -21.22 2.73
C ILE A 258 -2.14 -20.96 1.59
N ARG A 259 -3.41 -20.68 1.87
CA ARG A 259 -4.41 -20.35 0.87
C ARG A 259 -4.00 -19.11 0.09
N ARG A 260 -3.64 -18.03 0.78
CA ARG A 260 -3.26 -16.77 0.18
C ARG A 260 -2.02 -16.88 -0.71
N ILE A 261 -0.98 -17.57 -0.25
CA ILE A 261 0.22 -17.81 -1.07
C ILE A 261 -0.14 -18.56 -2.36
N ARG A 262 -1.06 -19.54 -2.31
CA ARG A 262 -1.54 -20.23 -3.51
C ARG A 262 -2.28 -19.30 -4.46
N GLU A 263 -3.16 -18.45 -3.96
CA GLU A 263 -3.91 -17.48 -4.76
C GLU A 263 -2.97 -16.49 -5.48
N LEU A 264 -1.94 -16.00 -4.78
CA LEU A 264 -0.90 -15.15 -5.36
C LEU A 264 -0.10 -15.90 -6.46
N LEU A 265 0.33 -17.13 -6.20
CA LEU A 265 1.03 -17.95 -7.20
C LEU A 265 0.17 -18.19 -8.43
N GLU A 266 -1.10 -18.59 -8.26
CA GLU A 266 -2.02 -18.76 -9.36
C GLU A 266 -2.26 -17.47 -10.16
N TYR A 267 -2.34 -16.34 -9.50
CA TYR A 267 -2.45 -15.04 -10.17
C TYR A 267 -1.24 -14.78 -11.07
N PHE A 268 -0.04 -14.92 -10.52
CA PHE A 268 1.19 -14.67 -11.25
C PHE A 268 1.47 -15.69 -12.36
N GLU A 269 1.06 -16.96 -12.20
CA GLU A 269 1.19 -18.01 -13.23
C GLU A 269 0.23 -17.77 -14.40
N LYS A 270 -1.05 -17.50 -14.13
CA LYS A 270 -2.07 -17.27 -15.15
C LYS A 270 -1.79 -16.02 -15.99
N SER A 271 -1.20 -15.01 -15.37
CA SER A 271 -0.86 -13.77 -16.06
C SER A 271 0.32 -13.93 -17.02
N GLY A 272 1.29 -14.83 -16.72
CA GLY A 272 2.41 -15.14 -17.63
C GLY A 272 2.02 -16.05 -18.82
N SER A 273 1.01 -16.91 -18.68
CA SER A 273 0.63 -17.85 -19.74
C SER A 273 -0.28 -17.25 -20.81
N LYS A 274 -1.08 -16.24 -20.49
CA LYS A 274 -1.99 -15.60 -21.47
C LYS A 274 -1.24 -14.81 -22.53
N THR A 275 -0.11 -14.24 -22.20
CA THR A 275 0.71 -13.44 -23.10
C THR A 275 1.52 -14.34 -24.04
N THR A 276 1.99 -15.50 -23.59
CA THR A 276 2.65 -16.51 -24.44
C THR A 276 1.71 -17.05 -25.54
N ALA A 277 0.42 -17.26 -25.22
CA ALA A 277 -0.60 -17.69 -26.18
C ALA A 277 -0.93 -16.58 -27.21
N ALA A 278 -0.95 -15.31 -26.80
CA ALA A 278 -1.21 -14.18 -27.69
C ALA A 278 -0.06 -13.95 -28.67
N ILE A 279 1.22 -14.12 -28.26
CA ILE A 279 2.39 -14.02 -29.15
C ILE A 279 2.45 -15.19 -30.11
N ALA A 280 2.16 -16.42 -29.68
CA ALA A 280 2.08 -17.59 -30.57
C ALA A 280 1.02 -17.39 -31.66
N GLY A 281 -0.15 -16.82 -31.32
CA GLY A 281 -1.21 -16.49 -32.27
C GLY A 281 -0.83 -15.39 -33.28
N LEU A 282 0.01 -14.42 -32.87
CA LEU A 282 0.49 -13.36 -33.76
C LEU A 282 1.59 -13.85 -34.74
N GLN A 283 2.41 -14.83 -34.34
CA GLN A 283 3.43 -15.41 -35.21
C GLN A 283 2.83 -16.35 -36.29
N GLU A 284 1.68 -16.96 -36.06
CA GLU A 284 0.99 -17.77 -37.06
C GLU A 284 0.26 -16.92 -38.12
N THR A 285 -0.14 -15.69 -37.80
CA THR A 285 -0.80 -14.77 -38.76
C THR A 285 0.14 -14.11 -39.74
N HIS A 286 1.45 -14.10 -39.49
CA HIS A 286 2.49 -13.57 -40.41
C HIS A 286 3.09 -14.64 -41.34
N LYS A 287 2.63 -15.88 -41.28
CA LYS A 287 3.09 -16.99 -42.18
C LYS A 287 2.05 -17.42 -43.21
N LYS A 288 1.03 -16.63 -43.42
CA LYS A 288 0.08 -16.77 -44.54
C LYS A 288 0.17 -15.52 -45.45
#